data_e49a6533a1b97c60e78db8f198fa8b53
#
_entry.id   e49a6533a1b97c60e78db8f198fa8b53
#
_cell.length_a   1.000
_cell.length_b   1.000
_cell.length_c   1.000
_cell.angle_alpha   90.00
_cell.angle_beta   90.00
_cell.angle_gamma   90.00
#
_symmetry.space_group_name_H-M   'P 1'
#
loop_
_entity.id
_entity.type
_entity.pdbx_description
1 polymer ?
#
loop_
_entity_poly.entity_id
_entity_poly.type
_entity_poly.pdbx_seq_one_letter_code
_entity_poly.pdbx_strand_id
1 'polypeptide(L)'
;MVQFPEDKPSVAVVMISDAQGVGKSRFAEYVGSLLGRHFRTVTHGSHIHGNFNSHLKDTLMLFGDEAVWGGDRSTESILKQLITEPSMIIEMKGKDVFAVRSYLRLMLATNSEWAAPVSITDRRYFVLNVANSRKNDHDFFKQLIYEQNNGGSESLLQALMDFDLSEFEVRSIPETPARLEQKFLSMEPIEKWWIEILSNEDFLIGGKILNFDENNRAAKADLLYSFNEYSREHKPNHRNWEARRFFPQFKKLVPFAMDKRRGSGPREYEFPSLIECKLFFADKYSLDSDVFEIN
;
A
#
# COMPACT_ATOMS: atom_id res chain seq x y z
N MET A 1 -6.48 -7.32 -20.23
CA MET A 1 -6.17 -8.73 -19.97
C MET A 1 -6.82 -9.65 -21.01
N VAL A 2 -8.13 -9.62 -21.18
CA VAL A 2 -8.77 -10.44 -22.21
C VAL A 2 -8.48 -9.96 -23.62
N GLN A 3 -8.46 -8.65 -23.88
CA GLN A 3 -8.12 -8.08 -25.19
C GLN A 3 -6.61 -8.16 -25.50
N PHE A 4 -5.77 -7.84 -24.50
CA PHE A 4 -4.31 -7.79 -24.63
C PHE A 4 -3.65 -8.63 -23.54
N PRO A 5 -3.65 -9.96 -23.67
CA PRO A 5 -3.07 -10.83 -22.63
C PRO A 5 -1.55 -10.69 -22.51
N GLU A 6 -0.86 -10.23 -23.54
CA GLU A 6 0.57 -9.99 -23.57
C GLU A 6 1.02 -8.72 -22.82
N ASP A 7 0.11 -7.76 -22.61
CA ASP A 7 0.41 -6.51 -21.95
C ASP A 7 0.28 -6.63 -20.44
N LYS A 8 1.39 -6.42 -19.74
CA LYS A 8 1.41 -6.45 -18.28
C LYS A 8 1.16 -5.03 -17.74
N PRO A 9 0.07 -4.79 -16.98
CA PRO A 9 -0.30 -3.46 -16.52
C PRO A 9 0.66 -2.91 -15.46
N SER A 10 1.43 -3.78 -14.80
CA SER A 10 2.29 -3.45 -13.65
C SER A 10 1.51 -2.88 -12.45
N VAL A 11 0.26 -3.27 -12.33
CA VAL A 11 -0.67 -2.91 -11.25
C VAL A 11 -1.31 -4.18 -10.70
N ALA A 12 -1.38 -4.26 -9.37
CA ALA A 12 -2.13 -5.28 -8.65
C ALA A 12 -3.43 -4.67 -8.09
N VAL A 13 -4.52 -5.43 -8.13
CA VAL A 13 -5.78 -5.07 -7.48
C VAL A 13 -5.78 -5.67 -6.08
N VAL A 14 -6.08 -4.86 -5.07
CA VAL A 14 -6.17 -5.29 -3.67
C VAL A 14 -7.56 -4.98 -3.14
N MET A 15 -8.28 -5.99 -2.73
CA MET A 15 -9.62 -5.88 -2.14
C MET A 15 -9.54 -6.09 -0.63
N ILE A 16 -9.92 -5.08 0.12
CA ILE A 16 -9.99 -5.13 1.59
C ILE A 16 -11.43 -5.01 2.07
N SER A 17 -11.73 -5.57 3.22
CA SER A 17 -12.99 -5.34 3.94
C SER A 17 -12.83 -5.74 5.40
N ASP A 18 -13.56 -5.07 6.30
CA ASP A 18 -13.59 -5.39 7.72
C ASP A 18 -14.31 -6.71 8.01
N ALA A 19 -15.10 -7.20 7.06
CA ALA A 19 -15.95 -8.38 7.24
C ALA A 19 -15.65 -9.47 6.21
N GLN A 20 -15.85 -10.72 6.64
CA GLN A 20 -15.91 -11.89 5.76
C GLN A 20 -17.29 -12.01 5.11
N GLY A 21 -17.36 -12.75 4.00
CA GLY A 21 -18.64 -13.04 3.32
C GLY A 21 -19.20 -11.87 2.51
N VAL A 22 -18.38 -10.86 2.17
CA VAL A 22 -18.79 -9.71 1.34
C VAL A 22 -18.64 -9.96 -0.17
N GLY A 23 -18.03 -11.08 -0.60
CA GLY A 23 -17.93 -11.49 -1.99
C GLY A 23 -16.59 -11.26 -2.68
N LYS A 24 -15.52 -10.88 -1.99
CA LYS A 24 -14.17 -10.65 -2.58
C LYS A 24 -13.68 -11.84 -3.41
N SER A 25 -13.63 -13.03 -2.78
CA SER A 25 -13.18 -14.26 -3.45
C SER A 25 -14.10 -14.63 -4.60
N ARG A 26 -15.42 -14.42 -4.42
CA ARG A 26 -16.40 -14.70 -5.47
C ARG A 26 -16.20 -13.84 -6.71
N PHE A 27 -15.93 -12.56 -6.51
CA PHE A 27 -15.59 -11.64 -7.61
C PHE A 27 -14.32 -12.10 -8.35
N ALA A 28 -13.26 -12.41 -7.63
CA ALA A 28 -12.02 -12.88 -8.23
C ALA A 28 -12.17 -14.19 -8.99
N GLU A 29 -12.93 -15.15 -8.44
CA GLU A 29 -13.26 -16.42 -9.09
C GLU A 29 -14.09 -16.23 -10.36
N TYR A 30 -15.07 -15.32 -10.34
CA TYR A 30 -15.90 -15.06 -11.51
C TYR A 30 -15.06 -14.48 -12.66
N VAL A 31 -14.28 -13.44 -12.40
CA VAL A 31 -13.36 -12.87 -13.40
C VAL A 31 -12.32 -13.91 -13.84
N GLY A 32 -11.78 -14.67 -12.90
CA GLY A 32 -10.79 -15.71 -13.16
C GLY A 32 -11.32 -16.85 -14.01
N SER A 33 -12.61 -17.21 -13.89
CA SER A 33 -13.24 -18.27 -14.66
C SER A 33 -13.18 -18.03 -16.18
N LEU A 34 -13.17 -16.76 -16.60
CA LEU A 34 -13.01 -16.38 -18.01
C LEU A 34 -11.62 -16.75 -18.59
N LEU A 35 -10.62 -16.96 -17.74
CA LEU A 35 -9.25 -17.29 -18.12
C LEU A 35 -8.97 -18.80 -18.09
N GLY A 36 -9.92 -19.61 -17.60
CA GLY A 36 -9.80 -21.06 -17.51
C GLY A 36 -8.52 -21.48 -16.77
N ARG A 37 -7.67 -22.31 -17.40
CA ARG A 37 -6.43 -22.85 -16.78
C ARG A 37 -5.40 -21.78 -16.42
N HIS A 38 -5.53 -20.57 -16.92
CA HIS A 38 -4.59 -19.46 -16.67
C HIS A 38 -4.95 -18.63 -15.44
N PHE A 39 -6.04 -18.97 -14.75
CA PHE A 39 -6.40 -18.46 -13.45
C PHE A 39 -5.93 -19.42 -12.34
N ARG A 40 -5.36 -18.89 -11.29
CA ARG A 40 -4.94 -19.67 -10.11
C ARG A 40 -5.25 -18.91 -8.85
N THR A 41 -5.75 -19.66 -7.86
CA THR A 41 -5.92 -19.17 -6.48
C THR A 41 -4.85 -19.73 -5.58
N VAL A 42 -4.30 -18.91 -4.71
CA VAL A 42 -3.36 -19.30 -3.65
C VAL A 42 -3.85 -18.75 -2.31
N THR A 43 -3.79 -19.57 -1.28
CA THR A 43 -4.26 -19.28 0.08
C THR A 43 -3.12 -19.15 1.09
N HIS A 44 -1.89 -19.42 0.67
CA HIS A 44 -0.69 -19.31 1.50
C HIS A 44 0.37 -18.47 0.82
N GLY A 45 0.96 -17.54 1.56
CA GLY A 45 2.04 -16.67 1.07
C GLY A 45 3.21 -17.46 0.49
N SER A 46 3.55 -18.64 1.05
CA SER A 46 4.61 -19.51 0.53
C SER A 46 4.40 -19.93 -0.94
N HIS A 47 3.18 -19.96 -1.44
CA HIS A 47 2.89 -20.23 -2.85
C HIS A 47 3.13 -19.00 -3.75
N ILE A 48 3.26 -17.81 -3.15
CA ILE A 48 3.61 -16.59 -3.86
C ILE A 48 5.12 -16.37 -3.85
N HIS A 49 5.77 -16.60 -2.69
CA HIS A 49 7.19 -16.28 -2.47
C HIS A 49 8.07 -17.49 -2.16
N GLY A 50 7.54 -18.72 -2.28
CA GLY A 50 8.33 -19.95 -2.08
C GLY A 50 9.20 -20.29 -3.28
N ASN A 51 10.19 -21.19 -3.05
CA ASN A 51 11.19 -21.55 -4.05
C ASN A 51 10.58 -22.26 -5.28
N PHE A 52 9.60 -23.15 -5.08
CA PHE A 52 8.99 -23.90 -6.19
C PHE A 52 7.77 -23.19 -6.74
N ASN A 53 7.96 -22.47 -7.83
CA ASN A 53 6.95 -21.57 -8.41
C ASN A 53 6.48 -21.95 -9.82
N SER A 54 6.67 -23.23 -10.21
CA SER A 54 6.33 -23.72 -11.56
C SER A 54 4.86 -23.48 -11.96
N HIS A 55 3.96 -23.38 -10.98
CA HIS A 55 2.54 -23.09 -11.19
C HIS A 55 2.30 -21.67 -11.71
N LEU A 56 3.26 -20.74 -11.56
CA LEU A 56 3.14 -19.37 -12.06
C LEU A 56 3.46 -19.24 -13.56
N LYS A 57 4.13 -20.24 -14.15
CA LYS A 57 4.62 -20.18 -15.53
C LYS A 57 3.54 -19.82 -16.57
N ASP A 58 2.38 -20.45 -16.46
CA ASP A 58 1.27 -20.30 -17.40
C ASP A 58 0.11 -19.50 -16.81
N THR A 59 0.36 -18.68 -15.77
CA THR A 59 -0.66 -17.92 -15.06
C THR A 59 -0.79 -16.52 -15.64
N LEU A 60 -2.01 -16.14 -16.05
CA LEU A 60 -2.39 -14.78 -16.42
C LEU A 60 -2.91 -13.99 -15.22
N MET A 61 -3.70 -14.62 -14.37
CA MET A 61 -4.23 -14.01 -13.15
C MET A 61 -3.97 -14.92 -11.96
N LEU A 62 -3.21 -14.40 -11.00
CA LEU A 62 -2.96 -15.02 -9.70
C LEU A 62 -3.83 -14.31 -8.66
N PHE A 63 -4.71 -15.04 -8.02
CA PHE A 63 -5.52 -14.56 -6.92
C PHE A 63 -4.96 -15.05 -5.59
N GLY A 64 -4.56 -14.13 -4.73
CA GLY A 64 -4.17 -14.41 -3.35
C GLY A 64 -5.33 -14.17 -2.41
N ASP A 65 -5.93 -15.25 -1.89
CA ASP A 65 -7.03 -15.19 -0.94
C ASP A 65 -6.48 -15.38 0.47
N GLU A 66 -6.54 -14.33 1.29
CA GLU A 66 -5.91 -14.27 2.63
C GLU A 66 -4.40 -14.62 2.62
N ALA A 67 -3.79 -14.77 1.45
CA ALA A 67 -2.40 -15.21 1.25
C ALA A 67 -1.36 -14.10 1.43
N VAL A 68 -1.63 -13.11 2.28
CA VAL A 68 -1.08 -11.79 2.13
C VAL A 68 0.00 -11.48 3.14
N TRP A 69 0.70 -10.52 2.73
CA TRP A 69 1.58 -9.55 3.35
C TRP A 69 1.50 -9.55 4.89
N GLY A 70 2.56 -10.00 5.52
CA GLY A 70 2.73 -9.98 6.98
C GLY A 70 3.70 -8.91 7.47
N GLY A 71 3.93 -7.82 6.69
CA GLY A 71 4.90 -6.79 7.06
C GLY A 71 6.37 -7.18 6.80
N ASP A 72 6.60 -8.28 6.10
CA ASP A 72 7.94 -8.77 5.81
C ASP A 72 8.52 -8.15 4.53
N ARG A 73 9.73 -7.59 4.62
CA ARG A 73 10.42 -6.91 3.50
C ARG A 73 10.78 -7.84 2.35
N SER A 74 10.99 -9.13 2.61
CA SER A 74 11.29 -10.10 1.55
C SER A 74 10.06 -10.34 0.70
N THR A 75 8.91 -10.51 1.30
CA THR A 75 7.62 -10.63 0.63
C THR A 75 7.27 -9.38 -0.18
N GLU A 76 7.56 -8.18 0.35
CA GLU A 76 7.39 -6.93 -0.39
C GLU A 76 8.17 -6.91 -1.69
N SER A 77 9.45 -7.28 -1.64
CA SER A 77 10.30 -7.33 -2.83
C SER A 77 9.76 -8.29 -3.88
N ILE A 78 9.31 -9.46 -3.46
CA ILE A 78 8.75 -10.48 -4.37
C ILE A 78 7.45 -10.02 -5.00
N LEU A 79 6.53 -9.41 -4.23
CA LEU A 79 5.30 -8.85 -4.76
C LEU A 79 5.60 -7.78 -5.81
N LYS A 80 6.54 -6.87 -5.53
CA LYS A 80 6.97 -5.84 -6.49
C LYS A 80 7.50 -6.46 -7.78
N GLN A 81 8.32 -7.50 -7.70
CA GLN A 81 8.82 -8.23 -8.86
C GLN A 81 7.68 -8.90 -9.64
N LEU A 82 6.78 -9.62 -8.98
CA LEU A 82 5.63 -10.26 -9.62
C LEU A 82 4.74 -9.27 -10.35
N ILE A 83 4.59 -8.06 -9.81
CA ILE A 83 3.75 -7.02 -10.41
C ILE A 83 4.45 -6.37 -11.61
N THR A 84 5.74 -6.06 -11.51
CA THR A 84 6.41 -5.17 -12.49
C THR A 84 7.32 -5.86 -13.48
N GLU A 85 8.00 -6.97 -13.08
CA GLU A 85 9.04 -7.55 -13.93
C GLU A 85 8.44 -8.23 -15.18
N PRO A 86 9.01 -8.01 -16.36
CA PRO A 86 8.55 -8.62 -17.62
C PRO A 86 8.91 -10.09 -17.72
N SER A 87 9.78 -10.59 -16.85
CA SER A 87 10.21 -11.99 -16.79
C SER A 87 10.24 -12.49 -15.35
N MET A 88 10.12 -13.80 -15.18
CA MET A 88 10.27 -14.46 -13.88
C MET A 88 11.16 -15.68 -14.02
N ILE A 89 11.87 -16.01 -12.97
CA ILE A 89 12.62 -17.26 -12.84
C ILE A 89 11.67 -18.36 -12.36
N ILE A 90 11.66 -19.47 -13.07
CA ILE A 90 10.88 -20.66 -12.69
C ILE A 90 11.83 -21.68 -12.11
N GLU A 91 11.50 -22.14 -10.91
CA GLU A 91 12.18 -23.22 -10.21
C GLU A 91 11.25 -24.43 -10.11
N MET A 92 11.75 -25.58 -10.56
CA MET A 92 11.06 -26.86 -10.47
C MET A 92 11.91 -27.85 -9.66
N LYS A 93 11.27 -28.69 -8.87
CA LYS A 93 12.00 -29.71 -8.11
C LYS A 93 12.79 -30.64 -9.05
N GLY A 94 14.11 -30.71 -8.86
CA GLY A 94 15.00 -31.57 -9.61
C GLY A 94 15.27 -31.14 -11.06
N LYS A 95 15.03 -29.86 -11.39
CA LYS A 95 15.35 -29.27 -12.70
C LYS A 95 16.11 -27.94 -12.52
N ASP A 96 16.91 -27.62 -13.50
CA ASP A 96 17.58 -26.33 -13.55
C ASP A 96 16.55 -25.18 -13.62
N VAL A 97 16.91 -24.07 -13.04
CA VAL A 97 16.10 -22.84 -13.09
C VAL A 97 16.16 -22.25 -14.50
N PHE A 98 15.06 -21.68 -14.97
CA PHE A 98 15.00 -21.01 -16.26
C PHE A 98 14.09 -19.78 -16.20
N ALA A 99 14.38 -18.81 -17.06
CA ALA A 99 13.58 -17.59 -17.19
C ALA A 99 12.43 -17.79 -18.16
N VAL A 100 11.27 -17.22 -17.84
CA VAL A 100 10.12 -17.12 -18.74
C VAL A 100 9.58 -15.70 -18.75
N ARG A 101 8.94 -15.32 -19.85
CA ARG A 101 8.18 -14.05 -19.89
C ARG A 101 7.01 -14.13 -18.92
N SER A 102 6.82 -13.06 -18.13
CA SER A 102 5.74 -12.98 -17.14
C SER A 102 4.55 -12.24 -17.74
N TYR A 103 3.42 -12.93 -17.77
CA TYR A 103 2.10 -12.35 -18.15
C TYR A 103 1.21 -12.20 -16.92
N LEU A 104 1.74 -12.48 -15.75
CA LEU A 104 1.00 -12.56 -14.50
C LEU A 104 0.48 -11.18 -14.07
N ARG A 105 -0.80 -11.14 -13.68
CA ARG A 105 -1.46 -10.05 -13.00
C ARG A 105 -1.88 -10.55 -11.61
N LEU A 106 -1.68 -9.69 -10.62
CA LEU A 106 -1.95 -10.05 -9.23
C LEU A 106 -3.24 -9.41 -8.77
N MET A 107 -4.11 -10.20 -8.16
CA MET A 107 -5.28 -9.75 -7.41
C MET A 107 -5.18 -10.33 -6.00
N LEU A 108 -5.39 -9.52 -4.99
CA LEU A 108 -5.30 -9.91 -3.58
C LEU A 108 -6.62 -9.61 -2.88
N ALA A 109 -7.01 -10.46 -1.95
CA ALA A 109 -8.14 -10.23 -1.06
C ALA A 109 -7.73 -10.51 0.39
N THR A 110 -8.12 -9.65 1.31
CA THR A 110 -7.83 -9.84 2.72
C THR A 110 -8.82 -9.10 3.61
N ASN A 111 -8.90 -9.52 4.88
CA ASN A 111 -9.58 -8.81 5.95
C ASN A 111 -8.58 -8.11 6.90
N SER A 112 -7.29 -8.17 6.59
CA SER A 112 -6.27 -7.46 7.37
C SER A 112 -6.32 -5.96 7.07
N GLU A 113 -6.22 -5.14 8.11
CA GLU A 113 -6.11 -3.69 7.97
C GLU A 113 -4.92 -3.29 7.10
N TRP A 114 -3.78 -3.94 7.26
CA TRP A 114 -2.60 -3.72 6.43
C TRP A 114 -2.47 -4.79 5.35
N ALA A 115 -3.08 -4.50 4.20
CA ALA A 115 -3.24 -5.44 3.10
C ALA A 115 -2.09 -5.45 2.10
N ALA A 116 -1.41 -4.32 1.91
CA ALA A 116 -0.36 -4.19 0.91
C ALA A 116 0.70 -3.17 1.36
N PRO A 117 1.96 -3.35 0.97
CA PRO A 117 3.04 -2.41 1.26
C PRO A 117 2.97 -1.19 0.34
N VAL A 118 1.90 -0.41 0.45
CA VAL A 118 1.71 0.79 -0.35
C VAL A 118 2.60 1.89 0.19
N SER A 119 3.81 2.01 -0.33
CA SER A 119 4.62 3.19 -0.04
C SER A 119 4.03 4.42 -0.73
N ILE A 120 4.40 5.59 -0.26
CA ILE A 120 3.86 6.89 -0.66
C ILE A 120 3.91 7.12 -2.17
N THR A 121 5.00 6.75 -2.80
CA THR A 121 5.22 6.89 -4.25
C THR A 121 4.87 5.61 -5.01
N ASP A 122 4.24 4.62 -4.35
CA ASP A 122 3.97 3.34 -4.98
C ASP A 122 2.75 3.45 -5.90
N ARG A 123 2.97 3.15 -7.16
CA ARG A 123 1.96 3.14 -8.24
C ARG A 123 1.58 1.71 -8.67
N ARG A 124 1.81 0.72 -7.80
CA ARG A 124 1.58 -0.69 -8.14
C ARG A 124 0.29 -1.24 -7.58
N TYR A 125 -0.30 -0.60 -6.59
CA TYR A 125 -1.44 -1.14 -5.88
C TYR A 125 -2.68 -0.27 -6.08
N PHE A 126 -3.68 -0.84 -6.71
CA PHE A 126 -5.04 -0.29 -6.75
C PHE A 126 -5.83 -0.92 -5.62
N VAL A 127 -6.06 -0.18 -4.55
CA VAL A 127 -6.68 -0.67 -3.33
C VAL A 127 -8.14 -0.25 -3.28
N LEU A 128 -9.01 -1.23 -3.06
CA LEU A 128 -10.46 -1.06 -3.01
C LEU A 128 -11.00 -1.55 -1.66
N ASN A 129 -11.83 -0.76 -1.01
CA ASN A 129 -12.61 -1.20 0.12
C ASN A 129 -13.94 -1.78 -0.38
N VAL A 130 -14.17 -3.07 -0.10
CA VAL A 130 -15.39 -3.77 -0.50
C VAL A 130 -16.47 -3.56 0.56
N ALA A 131 -17.55 -2.91 0.17
CA ALA A 131 -18.65 -2.58 1.06
C ALA A 131 -19.31 -3.81 1.68
N ASN A 132 -19.81 -3.66 2.92
CA ASN A 132 -20.47 -4.73 3.66
C ASN A 132 -21.95 -4.92 3.24
N SER A 133 -22.45 -4.16 2.26
CA SER A 133 -23.87 -4.15 1.86
C SER A 133 -24.40 -5.51 1.39
N ARG A 134 -23.54 -6.40 0.92
CA ARG A 134 -23.88 -7.78 0.50
C ARG A 134 -23.30 -8.84 1.43
N LYS A 135 -22.94 -8.47 2.67
CA LYS A 135 -22.42 -9.42 3.66
C LYS A 135 -23.43 -10.52 3.93
N ASN A 136 -23.05 -11.79 3.68
CA ASN A 136 -23.87 -12.98 3.87
C ASN A 136 -25.21 -12.95 3.12
N ASP A 137 -25.32 -12.19 2.03
CA ASP A 137 -26.49 -12.13 1.16
C ASP A 137 -26.53 -13.38 0.26
N HIS A 138 -26.96 -14.51 0.85
CA HIS A 138 -26.96 -15.80 0.17
C HIS A 138 -27.83 -15.82 -1.10
N ASP A 139 -28.94 -15.08 -1.12
CA ASP A 139 -29.84 -15.03 -2.28
C ASP A 139 -29.19 -14.27 -3.44
N PHE A 140 -28.53 -13.14 -3.15
CA PHE A 140 -27.75 -12.40 -4.14
C PHE A 140 -26.65 -13.28 -4.76
N PHE A 141 -25.83 -13.92 -3.92
CA PHE A 141 -24.75 -14.77 -4.43
C PHE A 141 -25.24 -16.00 -5.17
N LYS A 142 -26.39 -16.57 -4.77
CA LYS A 142 -27.02 -17.67 -5.49
C LYS A 142 -27.51 -17.25 -6.89
N GLN A 143 -28.11 -16.06 -7.00
CA GLN A 143 -28.51 -15.49 -8.28
C GLN A 143 -27.31 -15.20 -9.17
N LEU A 144 -26.25 -14.63 -8.63
CA LEU A 144 -25.01 -14.35 -9.36
C LEU A 144 -24.39 -15.64 -9.93
N ILE A 145 -24.35 -16.72 -9.13
CA ILE A 145 -23.87 -18.04 -9.57
C ILE A 145 -24.77 -18.61 -10.69
N TYR A 146 -26.08 -18.47 -10.53
CA TYR A 146 -27.03 -18.93 -11.56
C TYR A 146 -26.80 -18.17 -12.87
N GLU A 147 -26.71 -16.85 -12.84
CA GLU A 147 -26.42 -16.02 -14.00
C GLU A 147 -25.08 -16.39 -14.65
N GLN A 148 -24.03 -16.54 -13.86
CA GLN A 148 -22.69 -16.95 -14.32
C GLN A 148 -22.75 -18.24 -15.15
N ASN A 149 -23.54 -19.23 -14.69
CA ASN A 149 -23.65 -20.55 -15.33
C ASN A 149 -24.67 -20.60 -16.48
N ASN A 150 -25.43 -19.53 -16.73
CA ASN A 150 -26.46 -19.45 -17.73
C ASN A 150 -26.29 -18.28 -18.72
N GLY A 151 -25.06 -18.13 -19.24
CA GLY A 151 -24.72 -17.13 -20.24
C GLY A 151 -24.08 -15.85 -19.71
N GLY A 152 -23.98 -15.68 -18.38
CA GLY A 152 -23.40 -14.50 -17.78
C GLY A 152 -21.88 -14.41 -18.01
N SER A 153 -21.17 -15.54 -18.01
CA SER A 153 -19.74 -15.56 -18.29
C SER A 153 -19.43 -15.15 -19.73
N GLU A 154 -20.18 -15.63 -20.68
CA GLU A 154 -20.06 -15.29 -22.10
C GLU A 154 -20.39 -13.82 -22.33
N SER A 155 -21.45 -13.32 -21.72
CA SER A 155 -21.86 -11.90 -21.80
C SER A 155 -20.82 -10.98 -21.19
N LEU A 156 -20.25 -11.34 -20.03
CA LEU A 156 -19.16 -10.58 -19.41
C LEU A 156 -17.92 -10.58 -20.29
N LEU A 157 -17.53 -11.74 -20.85
CA LEU A 157 -16.38 -11.83 -21.75
C LEU A 157 -16.58 -10.94 -22.98
N GLN A 158 -17.78 -10.99 -23.59
CA GLN A 158 -18.10 -10.15 -24.75
C GLN A 158 -18.01 -8.66 -24.38
N ALA A 159 -18.61 -8.23 -23.26
CA ALA A 159 -18.55 -6.86 -22.80
C ALA A 159 -17.11 -6.39 -22.57
N LEU A 160 -16.26 -7.25 -22.00
CA LEU A 160 -14.83 -6.95 -21.79
C LEU A 160 -14.04 -6.90 -23.10
N MET A 161 -14.41 -7.68 -24.12
CA MET A 161 -13.78 -7.64 -25.44
C MET A 161 -14.18 -6.40 -26.25
N ASP A 162 -15.42 -5.92 -26.07
CA ASP A 162 -15.97 -4.76 -26.78
C ASP A 162 -15.63 -3.43 -26.05
N PHE A 163 -15.12 -3.49 -24.82
CA PHE A 163 -14.81 -2.30 -24.04
C PHE A 163 -13.71 -1.48 -24.70
N ASP A 164 -14.00 -0.20 -24.99
CA ASP A 164 -13.02 0.70 -25.58
C ASP A 164 -11.92 1.10 -24.58
N LEU A 165 -10.69 0.76 -24.93
CA LEU A 165 -9.50 1.07 -24.12
C LEU A 165 -8.67 2.22 -24.70
N SER A 166 -9.13 2.92 -25.73
CA SER A 166 -8.34 3.96 -26.43
C SER A 166 -7.91 5.11 -25.48
N GLU A 167 -8.79 5.46 -24.52
CA GLU A 167 -8.52 6.50 -23.52
C GLU A 167 -8.15 5.93 -22.14
N PHE A 168 -8.00 4.61 -22.04
CA PHE A 168 -7.74 3.95 -20.76
C PHE A 168 -6.25 3.82 -20.44
N GLU A 169 -5.75 4.67 -19.55
CA GLU A 169 -4.37 4.56 -19.03
C GLU A 169 -4.32 3.61 -17.83
N VAL A 170 -3.98 2.36 -18.10
CA VAL A 170 -3.96 1.27 -17.10
C VAL A 170 -3.00 1.50 -15.93
N ARG A 171 -1.99 2.37 -16.11
CA ARG A 171 -1.02 2.71 -15.06
C ARG A 171 -1.42 3.93 -14.23
N SER A 172 -2.47 4.63 -14.64
CA SER A 172 -3.05 5.73 -13.89
C SER A 172 -4.02 5.16 -12.84
N ILE A 173 -3.49 4.88 -11.65
CA ILE A 173 -4.29 4.33 -10.55
C ILE A 173 -5.06 5.47 -9.88
N PRO A 174 -6.40 5.40 -9.79
CA PRO A 174 -7.17 6.36 -9.02
C PRO A 174 -6.77 6.34 -7.54
N GLU A 175 -6.71 7.51 -6.92
CA GLU A 175 -6.64 7.58 -5.47
C GLU A 175 -7.97 7.11 -4.88
N THR A 176 -7.88 6.23 -3.90
CA THR A 176 -9.04 5.74 -3.14
C THR A 176 -8.80 5.94 -1.65
N PRO A 177 -9.85 6.13 -0.84
CA PRO A 177 -9.70 6.21 0.61
C PRO A 177 -8.94 5.01 1.19
N ALA A 178 -9.22 3.81 0.69
CA ALA A 178 -8.52 2.60 1.10
C ALA A 178 -7.01 2.64 0.76
N ARG A 179 -6.64 3.17 -0.40
CA ARG A 179 -5.23 3.32 -0.78
C ARG A 179 -4.52 4.34 0.10
N LEU A 180 -5.18 5.44 0.43
CA LEU A 180 -4.67 6.45 1.34
C LEU A 180 -4.41 5.87 2.73
N GLU A 181 -5.36 5.09 3.26
CA GLU A 181 -5.20 4.36 4.53
C GLU A 181 -3.99 3.43 4.50
N GLN A 182 -3.80 2.64 3.42
CA GLN A 182 -2.62 1.79 3.28
C GLN A 182 -1.31 2.59 3.24
N LYS A 183 -1.30 3.78 2.64
CA LYS A 183 -0.15 4.70 2.71
C LYS A 183 0.18 5.07 4.16
N PHE A 184 -0.82 5.47 4.95
CA PHE A 184 -0.63 5.80 6.38
C PHE A 184 -0.13 4.61 7.19
N LEU A 185 -0.71 3.42 6.99
CA LEU A 185 -0.28 2.20 7.68
C LEU A 185 1.18 1.85 7.37
N SER A 186 1.62 2.10 6.13
CA SER A 186 2.97 1.81 5.65
C SER A 186 4.03 2.87 6.00
N MET A 187 3.62 4.01 6.57
CA MET A 187 4.56 5.05 6.98
C MET A 187 5.52 4.58 8.05
N GLU A 188 6.78 5.03 7.95
CA GLU A 188 7.78 4.82 9.00
C GLU A 188 7.38 5.57 10.29
N PRO A 189 7.80 5.10 11.48
CA PRO A 189 7.44 5.75 12.74
C PRO A 189 7.75 7.25 12.82
N ILE A 190 8.82 7.68 12.18
CA ILE A 190 9.21 9.10 12.17
C ILE A 190 8.26 9.95 11.31
N GLU A 191 7.68 9.37 10.27
CA GLU A 191 6.68 10.02 9.41
C GLU A 191 5.35 10.15 10.13
N LYS A 192 4.93 9.08 10.83
CA LYS A 192 3.70 9.08 11.67
C LYS A 192 3.80 10.08 12.81
N TRP A 193 4.94 10.14 13.49
CA TRP A 193 5.20 11.12 14.53
C TRP A 193 5.15 12.56 13.98
N TRP A 194 5.72 12.79 12.80
CA TRP A 194 5.75 14.13 12.21
C TRP A 194 4.36 14.59 11.76
N ILE A 195 3.55 13.70 11.14
CA ILE A 195 2.17 14.04 10.77
C ILE A 195 1.30 14.36 11.99
N GLU A 196 1.51 13.66 13.10
CA GLU A 196 0.81 13.93 14.35
C GLU A 196 1.15 15.33 14.90
N ILE A 197 2.42 15.72 14.87
CA ILE A 197 2.84 17.08 15.22
C ILE A 197 2.17 18.12 14.31
N LEU A 198 2.17 17.90 13.00
CA LEU A 198 1.54 18.80 12.05
C LEU A 198 0.04 18.91 12.23
N SER A 199 -0.63 17.81 12.60
CA SER A 199 -2.08 17.77 12.83
C SER A 199 -2.47 18.43 14.16
N ASN A 200 -1.71 18.18 15.21
CA ASN A 200 -1.95 18.76 16.54
C ASN A 200 -1.42 20.19 16.67
N GLU A 201 -0.62 20.65 15.69
CA GLU A 201 -0.02 21.98 15.65
C GLU A 201 0.93 22.28 16.81
N ASP A 202 1.36 21.25 17.51
CA ASP A 202 2.21 21.36 18.67
C ASP A 202 3.27 20.25 18.76
N PHE A 203 4.29 20.51 19.60
CA PHE A 203 5.28 19.52 20.02
C PHE A 203 5.08 19.21 21.50
N LEU A 204 4.72 18.01 21.83
CA LEU A 204 4.72 17.56 23.22
C LEU A 204 6.15 17.15 23.64
N ILE A 205 6.77 17.93 24.52
CA ILE A 205 8.14 17.71 24.97
C ILE A 205 8.20 17.73 26.50
N GLY A 206 8.43 16.56 27.12
CA GLY A 206 8.60 16.46 28.56
C GLY A 206 7.41 17.03 29.36
N GLY A 207 6.18 16.89 28.84
CA GLY A 207 4.97 17.43 29.45
C GLY A 207 4.76 18.93 29.20
N LYS A 208 5.55 19.57 28.34
CA LYS A 208 5.36 20.94 27.87
C LYS A 208 4.89 20.92 26.43
N ILE A 209 3.88 21.72 26.12
CA ILE A 209 3.41 21.96 24.77
C ILE A 209 4.16 23.17 24.22
N LEU A 210 4.86 22.99 23.08
CA LEU A 210 5.47 24.08 22.32
C LEU A 210 4.62 24.30 21.07
N ASN A 211 3.93 25.42 21.00
CA ASN A 211 3.13 25.79 19.83
C ASN A 211 4.07 26.04 18.64
N PHE A 212 3.75 25.44 17.51
CA PHE A 212 4.53 25.55 16.28
C PHE A 212 4.63 27.00 15.78
N ASP A 213 3.52 27.76 15.86
CA ASP A 213 3.44 29.13 15.32
C ASP A 213 4.10 30.18 16.23
N GLU A 214 4.18 29.95 17.53
CA GLU A 214 4.81 30.89 18.46
C GLU A 214 6.33 30.77 18.47
N ASN A 215 6.85 29.59 18.18
CA ASN A 215 8.28 29.31 18.18
C ASN A 215 8.59 28.36 17.00
N ASN A 216 8.82 28.93 15.82
CA ASN A 216 9.28 28.16 14.65
C ASN A 216 10.63 27.44 14.89
N ARG A 217 10.97 27.14 16.15
CA ARG A 217 12.24 26.53 16.56
C ARG A 217 12.02 25.44 17.58
N ALA A 218 12.73 24.35 17.40
CA ALA A 218 12.79 23.29 18.38
C ALA A 218 14.23 22.85 18.62
N ALA A 219 14.61 22.64 19.88
CA ALA A 219 15.92 22.09 20.18
C ALA A 219 16.02 20.65 19.63
N LYS A 220 17.18 20.34 19.04
CA LYS A 220 17.40 19.00 18.46
C LYS A 220 17.22 17.89 19.48
N ALA A 221 17.66 18.12 20.73
CA ALA A 221 17.50 17.16 21.80
C ALA A 221 16.01 16.87 22.09
N ASP A 222 15.18 17.90 22.06
CA ASP A 222 13.75 17.82 22.34
C ASP A 222 13.01 17.09 21.24
N LEU A 223 13.34 17.33 19.97
CA LEU A 223 12.77 16.57 18.83
C LEU A 223 13.07 15.09 18.94
N LEU A 224 14.31 14.73 19.24
CA LEU A 224 14.71 13.34 19.42
C LEU A 224 14.00 12.70 20.61
N TYR A 225 13.86 13.44 21.70
CA TYR A 225 13.14 13.00 22.90
C TYR A 225 11.67 12.75 22.59
N SER A 226 10.98 13.71 21.99
CA SER A 226 9.56 13.60 21.60
C SER A 226 9.33 12.40 20.68
N PHE A 227 10.16 12.21 19.67
CA PHE A 227 10.08 11.05 18.79
C PHE A 227 10.27 9.72 19.53
N ASN A 228 11.21 9.64 20.47
CA ASN A 228 11.45 8.42 21.23
C ASN A 228 10.29 8.11 22.20
N GLU A 229 9.66 9.13 22.80
CA GLU A 229 8.45 8.98 23.60
C GLU A 229 7.30 8.44 22.74
N TYR A 230 7.01 9.09 21.60
CA TYR A 230 6.03 8.63 20.64
C TYR A 230 6.25 7.16 20.22
N SER A 231 7.50 6.82 19.88
CA SER A 231 7.84 5.46 19.47
C SER A 231 7.66 4.44 20.58
N ARG A 232 7.85 4.83 21.84
CA ARG A 232 7.67 3.95 23.00
C ARG A 232 6.19 3.69 23.27
N GLU A 233 5.35 4.69 23.11
CA GLU A 233 3.89 4.56 23.27
C GLU A 233 3.28 3.64 22.20
N HIS A 234 3.70 3.80 20.94
CA HIS A 234 3.13 3.05 19.82
C HIS A 234 3.79 1.69 19.55
N LYS A 235 5.01 1.46 20.05
CA LYS A 235 5.77 0.20 19.92
C LYS A 235 6.58 -0.08 21.17
N PRO A 236 6.02 -0.70 22.21
CA PRO A 236 6.69 -0.89 23.52
C PRO A 236 8.07 -1.58 23.46
N ASN A 237 8.30 -2.41 22.44
CA ASN A 237 9.58 -3.09 22.23
C ASN A 237 10.55 -2.31 21.31
N HIS A 238 10.23 -1.07 20.98
CA HIS A 238 11.06 -0.25 20.11
C HIS A 238 12.30 0.26 20.89
N ARG A 239 13.48 0.05 20.30
CA ARG A 239 14.70 0.67 20.84
C ARG A 239 14.73 2.15 20.50
N ASN A 240 15.04 3.00 21.47
CA ASN A 240 15.19 4.42 21.26
C ASN A 240 16.19 4.69 20.12
N TRP A 241 15.84 5.62 19.24
CA TRP A 241 16.79 6.05 18.23
C TRP A 241 17.81 6.99 18.81
N GLU A 242 19.04 6.83 18.35
CA GLU A 242 20.12 7.76 18.62
C GLU A 242 20.14 8.90 17.58
N ALA A 243 20.77 10.00 17.95
CA ALA A 243 20.89 11.20 17.11
C ALA A 243 21.42 10.89 15.68
N ARG A 244 22.40 9.98 15.59
CA ARG A 244 23.02 9.57 14.31
C ARG A 244 22.03 8.89 13.35
N ARG A 245 20.97 8.27 13.85
CA ARG A 245 19.92 7.65 13.05
C ARG A 245 18.78 8.62 12.79
N PHE A 246 18.36 9.36 13.79
CA PHE A 246 17.20 10.25 13.75
C PHE A 246 17.40 11.43 12.80
N PHE A 247 18.44 12.23 12.98
CA PHE A 247 18.58 13.50 12.25
C PHE A 247 18.75 13.34 10.73
N PRO A 248 19.49 12.36 10.20
CA PRO A 248 19.52 12.15 8.76
C PRO A 248 18.16 11.77 8.16
N GLN A 249 17.34 11.03 8.90
CA GLN A 249 15.98 10.66 8.47
C GLN A 249 15.05 11.86 8.58
N PHE A 250 15.07 12.56 9.70
CA PHE A 250 14.29 13.76 9.92
C PHE A 250 14.61 14.86 8.90
N LYS A 251 15.87 15.03 8.54
CA LYS A 251 16.27 16.01 7.50
C LYS A 251 15.74 15.66 6.11
N LYS A 252 15.53 14.38 5.80
CA LYS A 252 14.84 13.98 4.55
C LYS A 252 13.34 14.29 4.59
N LEU A 253 12.77 14.27 5.78
CA LEU A 253 11.36 14.57 6.00
C LEU A 253 11.09 16.06 5.96
N VAL A 254 12.00 16.86 6.49
CA VAL A 254 11.93 18.33 6.57
C VAL A 254 13.20 18.98 6.01
N PRO A 255 13.44 18.92 4.69
CA PRO A 255 14.70 19.39 4.08
C PRO A 255 14.92 20.89 4.25
N PHE A 256 13.86 21.66 4.42
CA PHE A 256 13.87 23.11 4.63
C PHE A 256 14.21 23.55 6.06
N ALA A 257 14.15 22.66 7.05
CA ALA A 257 14.51 23.01 8.42
C ALA A 257 15.99 23.46 8.50
N MET A 258 16.22 24.65 9.01
CA MET A 258 17.57 25.24 9.10
C MET A 258 18.21 24.97 10.46
N ASP A 259 19.47 24.51 10.44
CA ASP A 259 20.29 24.38 11.64
C ASP A 259 20.63 25.77 12.18
N LYS A 260 20.25 26.03 13.41
CA LYS A 260 20.56 27.28 14.12
C LYS A 260 21.28 27.00 15.44
N ARG A 261 22.11 27.94 15.85
CA ARG A 261 22.74 27.94 17.17
C ARG A 261 22.74 29.36 17.71
N ARG A 262 22.16 29.53 18.87
CA ARG A 262 22.10 30.83 19.52
C ARG A 262 23.28 30.94 20.53
N GLY A 263 24.40 31.49 20.12
CA GLY A 263 25.57 31.61 20.94
C GLY A 263 26.10 30.27 21.46
N SER A 264 26.22 30.10 22.79
CA SER A 264 26.57 28.84 23.45
C SER A 264 25.37 27.93 23.74
N GLY A 265 24.19 28.31 23.30
CA GLY A 265 22.94 27.58 23.52
C GLY A 265 22.84 26.23 22.78
N PRO A 266 21.76 25.49 22.99
CA PRO A 266 21.52 24.21 22.31
C PRO A 266 21.44 24.41 20.78
N ARG A 267 21.71 23.33 20.03
CA ARG A 267 21.44 23.32 18.59
C ARG A 267 19.93 23.16 18.36
N GLU A 268 19.39 24.00 17.51
CA GLU A 268 17.97 24.06 17.18
C GLU A 268 17.76 23.85 15.69
N TYR A 269 16.56 23.38 15.32
CA TYR A 269 16.00 23.55 13.99
C TYR A 269 15.06 24.74 14.00
N GLU A 270 15.17 25.59 12.98
CA GLU A 270 14.20 26.61 12.65
C GLU A 270 13.38 26.13 11.45
N PHE A 271 12.07 26.11 11.61
CA PHE A 271 11.11 25.65 10.62
C PHE A 271 10.47 26.84 9.89
N PRO A 272 9.97 26.68 8.67
CA PRO A 272 9.04 27.63 8.08
C PRO A 272 7.71 27.60 8.85
N SER A 273 6.70 28.32 8.35
CA SER A 273 5.37 28.31 8.97
C SER A 273 4.78 26.87 9.01
N LEU A 274 3.86 26.65 9.93
CA LEU A 274 3.13 25.38 10.03
C LEU A 274 2.45 25.01 8.70
N ILE A 275 1.80 26.00 8.06
CA ILE A 275 1.12 25.81 6.77
C ILE A 275 2.11 25.32 5.70
N GLU A 276 3.29 25.94 5.60
CA GLU A 276 4.32 25.48 4.64
C GLU A 276 4.81 24.07 4.95
N CYS A 277 4.93 23.70 6.21
CA CYS A 277 5.29 22.34 6.61
C CYS A 277 4.19 21.32 6.25
N LYS A 278 2.91 21.67 6.48
CA LYS A 278 1.75 20.85 6.10
C LYS A 278 1.68 20.66 4.59
N LEU A 279 1.79 21.74 3.81
CA LEU A 279 1.76 21.70 2.35
C LEU A 279 2.92 20.86 1.79
N PHE A 280 4.13 21.03 2.30
CA PHE A 280 5.27 20.24 1.88
C PHE A 280 5.06 18.75 2.18
N PHE A 281 4.51 18.43 3.36
CA PHE A 281 4.23 17.05 3.72
C PHE A 281 3.14 16.48 2.80
N ALA A 282 2.06 17.19 2.57
CA ALA A 282 0.98 16.78 1.68
C ALA A 282 1.50 16.52 0.25
N ASP A 283 2.26 17.45 -0.32
CA ASP A 283 2.86 17.32 -1.66
C ASP A 283 3.79 16.08 -1.73
N LYS A 284 4.71 15.97 -0.77
CA LYS A 284 5.66 14.84 -0.70
C LYS A 284 4.97 13.48 -0.67
N TYR A 285 3.82 13.40 -0.01
CA TYR A 285 3.07 12.16 0.19
C TYR A 285 1.89 12.01 -0.75
N SER A 286 1.72 12.95 -1.71
CA SER A 286 0.58 13.00 -2.61
C SER A 286 -0.74 12.82 -1.84
N LEU A 287 -0.86 13.58 -0.74
CA LEU A 287 -2.05 13.63 0.10
C LEU A 287 -2.89 14.83 -0.33
N ASP A 288 -4.19 14.72 -0.18
CA ASP A 288 -5.07 15.88 -0.36
C ASP A 288 -4.81 16.89 0.76
N SER A 289 -4.91 18.19 0.46
CA SER A 289 -4.72 19.26 1.47
C SER A 289 -5.68 19.12 2.66
N ASP A 290 -6.83 18.51 2.41
CA ASP A 290 -7.88 18.26 3.42
C ASP A 290 -7.42 17.33 4.56
N VAL A 291 -6.35 16.57 4.37
CA VAL A 291 -5.76 15.71 5.43
C VAL A 291 -5.36 16.51 6.68
N PHE A 292 -5.04 17.78 6.50
CA PHE A 292 -4.70 18.69 7.60
C PHE A 292 -5.75 19.78 7.85
N GLU A 293 -6.96 19.66 7.26
CA GLU A 293 -7.99 20.72 7.32
C GLU A 293 -7.42 22.10 6.94
N ILE A 294 -6.56 22.15 5.92
CA ILE A 294 -5.99 23.39 5.39
C ILE A 294 -7.09 24.05 4.57
N ASN A 295 -7.76 25.05 5.15
CA ASN A 295 -8.73 25.92 4.48
C ASN A 295 -8.03 27.04 3.69
#